data_f2684517606bb07a0c26223eeee07965
#
_entry.id   f2684517606bb07a0c26223eeee07965
#
_cell.length_a   1.000
_cell.length_b   1.000
_cell.length_c   1.000
_cell.angle_alpha   90.00
_cell.angle_beta   90.00
_cell.angle_gamma   90.00
#
_symmetry.space_group_name_H-M   'P 1'
#
loop_
_entity.id
_entity.type
_entity.pdbx_description
1 polymer ?
#
loop_
_entity_poly.entity_id
_entity_poly.type
_entity_poly.pdbx_seq_one_letter_code
_entity_poly.pdbx_strand_id
1 'polypeptide(L)' 'MSDVTYVSRVRVDPVRGLIRRADLPAEEGYVLFGAHGEIAEHYGASPEEVEPHASTLDYLVAAAGG' A
#
# COMPACT_ATOMS: atom_id res chain seq x y z
N MET A 1 27.82 -15.06 11.55
CA MET A 1 26.43 -14.71 11.20
C MET A 1 25.75 -14.05 12.39
N SER A 2 25.04 -12.99 12.15
CA SER A 2 24.37 -12.28 13.21
C SER A 2 23.01 -12.90 13.55
N ASP A 3 22.61 -12.74 14.79
CA ASP A 3 21.27 -13.15 15.21
C ASP A 3 20.21 -12.25 14.63
N VAL A 4 19.02 -12.80 14.48
CA VAL A 4 17.87 -12.01 14.02
C VAL A 4 17.41 -11.11 15.16
N THR A 5 17.43 -9.81 14.93
CA THR A 5 17.00 -8.82 15.93
C THR A 5 15.50 -8.53 15.83
N TYR A 6 14.97 -8.53 14.62
CA TYR A 6 13.60 -8.18 14.40
C TYR A 6 13.05 -8.85 13.14
N VAL A 7 11.83 -9.33 13.24
CA VAL A 7 11.13 -9.88 12.09
C VAL A 7 9.88 -9.02 11.85
N SER A 8 9.84 -8.35 10.72
CA SER A 8 8.70 -7.53 10.35
C SER A 8 7.58 -8.42 9.83
N ARG A 9 6.46 -8.42 10.52
CA ARG A 9 5.29 -9.21 10.14
C ARG A 9 4.23 -8.29 9.59
N VAL A 10 4.07 -8.32 8.29
CA VAL A 10 3.13 -7.48 7.56
C VAL A 10 2.16 -8.37 6.81
N ARG A 11 0.89 -8.01 6.84
CA ARG A 11 -0.12 -8.72 6.09
C ARG A 11 -0.72 -7.79 5.05
N VAL A 12 -0.78 -8.25 3.80
CA VAL A 12 -1.38 -7.49 2.71
C VAL A 12 -2.47 -8.34 2.09
N ASP A 13 -3.69 -7.82 2.06
CA ASP A 13 -4.84 -8.50 1.49
C ASP A 13 -5.47 -7.65 0.38
N PRO A 14 -5.98 -8.30 -0.67
CA PRO A 14 -6.78 -7.59 -1.66
C PRO A 14 -8.13 -7.20 -1.06
N VAL A 15 -8.59 -5.99 -1.38
CA VAL A 15 -9.91 -5.53 -0.98
C VAL A 15 -10.86 -5.64 -2.17
N ARG A 16 -10.55 -4.91 -3.24
CA ARG A 16 -11.27 -4.99 -4.50
C ARG A 16 -10.46 -4.23 -5.57
N GLY A 17 -10.52 -4.72 -6.81
CA GLY A 17 -9.81 -4.06 -7.90
C GLY A 17 -8.34 -3.81 -7.58
N LEU A 18 -7.93 -2.56 -7.67
CA LEU A 18 -6.55 -2.15 -7.39
C LEU A 18 -6.29 -1.88 -5.92
N ILE A 19 -7.34 -1.94 -5.09
CA ILE A 19 -7.20 -1.61 -3.68
C ILE A 19 -6.69 -2.80 -2.89
N ARG A 20 -5.64 -2.55 -2.10
CA ARG A 20 -5.04 -3.53 -1.18
C ARG A 20 -5.00 -2.93 0.20
N ARG A 21 -5.09 -3.77 1.19
CA ARG A 21 -5.03 -3.39 2.58
C ARG A 21 -3.77 -3.97 3.20
N ALA A 22 -3.05 -3.17 3.97
CA ALA A 22 -1.89 -3.66 4.70
C ALA A 22 -2.06 -3.43 6.20
N ASP A 23 -1.78 -4.48 6.97
CA ASP A 23 -1.75 -4.41 8.43
C ASP A 23 -0.29 -4.44 8.85
N LEU A 24 0.14 -3.41 9.56
CA LEU A 24 1.52 -3.22 9.95
C LEU A 24 1.70 -3.48 11.45
N PRO A 25 2.90 -3.95 11.88
CA PRO A 25 3.16 -4.15 13.30
C PRO A 25 3.02 -2.84 14.07
N ALA A 26 2.52 -2.93 15.28
CA ALA A 26 2.37 -1.82 16.21
C ALA A 26 1.34 -0.75 15.80
N GLU A 27 0.72 -0.90 14.64
CA GLU A 27 -0.32 0.04 14.22
C GLU A 27 -1.70 -0.56 14.49
N GLU A 28 -2.59 0.25 15.06
CA GLU A 28 -3.95 -0.20 15.34
C GLU A 28 -4.82 -0.27 14.10
N GLY A 29 -4.57 0.60 13.14
CA GLY A 29 -5.32 0.63 11.90
C GLY A 29 -4.56 -0.01 10.76
N TYR A 30 -5.21 -0.04 9.61
CA TYR A 30 -4.59 -0.51 8.39
C TYR A 30 -4.38 0.65 7.44
N VAL A 31 -3.54 0.44 6.42
CA VAL A 31 -3.36 1.40 5.34
C VAL A 31 -3.89 0.81 4.05
N LEU A 32 -4.37 1.67 3.16
CA LEU A 32 -4.89 1.24 1.87
C LEU A 32 -3.93 1.65 0.77
N PHE A 33 -3.66 0.70 -0.11
CA PHE A 33 -2.93 0.92 -1.34
C PHE A 33 -3.93 0.96 -2.48
N GLY A 34 -3.65 1.75 -3.48
CA GLY A 34 -4.51 1.82 -4.64
C GLY A 34 -3.79 2.47 -5.81
N ALA A 35 -4.51 3.33 -6.51
CA ALA A 35 -3.98 4.07 -7.63
C ALA A 35 -4.62 5.45 -7.65
N HIS A 36 -3.95 6.40 -8.28
CA HIS A 36 -4.45 7.75 -8.43
C HIS A 36 -3.77 8.40 -9.63
N GLY A 37 -4.36 9.51 -10.12
CA GLY A 37 -3.78 10.31 -11.16
C GLY A 37 -3.38 9.50 -12.39
N GLU A 38 -2.18 9.72 -12.87
CA GLU A 38 -1.65 9.06 -14.07
C GLU A 38 -1.52 7.56 -13.92
N ILE A 39 -1.25 7.08 -12.70
CA ILE A 39 -1.16 5.64 -12.44
C ILE A 39 -2.53 5.00 -12.61
N ALA A 40 -3.57 5.64 -12.11
CA ALA A 40 -4.93 5.14 -12.26
C ALA A 40 -5.33 5.10 -13.73
N GLU A 41 -4.99 6.14 -14.49
CA GLU A 41 -5.25 6.19 -15.92
C GLU A 41 -4.52 5.06 -16.66
N HIS A 42 -3.29 4.80 -16.30
CA HIS A 42 -2.49 3.73 -16.90
C HIS A 42 -3.15 2.36 -16.75
N TYR A 43 -3.77 2.12 -15.61
CA TYR A 43 -4.47 0.85 -15.36
C TYR A 43 -5.93 0.88 -15.79
N GLY A 44 -6.38 1.96 -16.43
CA GLY A 44 -7.75 2.07 -16.92
C GLY A 44 -8.78 2.31 -15.82
N ALA A 45 -8.34 2.68 -14.63
CA ALA A 45 -9.25 2.99 -13.53
C ALA A 45 -9.63 4.46 -13.58
N SER A 46 -10.90 4.77 -13.33
CA SER A 46 -11.35 6.15 -13.24
C SER A 46 -11.65 6.51 -11.79
N PRO A 47 -11.49 7.80 -11.41
CA PRO A 47 -11.83 8.25 -10.06
C PRO A 47 -13.30 8.01 -9.69
N GLU A 48 -14.16 7.87 -10.69
CA GLU A 48 -15.57 7.59 -10.48
C GLU A 48 -15.84 6.15 -10.10
N GLU A 49 -14.98 5.25 -10.57
CA GLU A 49 -15.12 3.81 -10.33
C GLU A 49 -14.29 3.33 -9.15
N VAL A 50 -13.15 3.97 -8.91
CA VAL A 50 -12.19 3.55 -7.90
C VAL A 50 -11.82 4.75 -7.04
N GLU A 51 -11.99 4.61 -5.72
CA GLU A 51 -11.55 5.62 -4.78
C GLU A 51 -10.03 5.79 -4.86
N PRO A 52 -9.53 7.02 -5.06
CA PRO A 52 -8.08 7.24 -5.14
C PRO A 52 -7.38 6.96 -3.81
N HIS A 53 -6.27 6.25 -3.89
CA HIS A 53 -5.39 6.00 -2.74
C HIS A 53 -3.95 6.05 -3.19
N ALA A 54 -3.04 6.23 -2.25
CA ALA A 54 -1.61 6.20 -2.53
C ALA A 54 -1.24 4.85 -3.13
N SER A 55 -0.35 4.88 -4.10
CA SER A 55 0.12 3.66 -4.76
C SER A 55 1.22 2.98 -3.97
N THR A 56 1.53 1.74 -4.36
CA THR A 56 2.66 1.02 -3.80
C THR A 56 3.96 1.84 -3.93
N LEU A 57 4.15 2.50 -5.06
CA LEU A 57 5.33 3.33 -5.27
C LEU A 57 5.38 4.49 -4.27
N ASP A 58 4.25 5.13 -4.01
CA ASP A 58 4.20 6.25 -3.05
C ASP A 58 4.62 5.79 -1.66
N TYR A 59 4.12 4.64 -1.23
CA TYR A 59 4.48 4.08 0.07
C TYR A 59 5.95 3.68 0.13
N LEU A 60 6.48 3.13 -0.96
CA LEU A 60 7.88 2.76 -1.02
C LEU A 60 8.78 4.00 -0.88
N VAL A 61 8.44 5.08 -1.56
CA VAL A 61 9.19 6.33 -1.47
C VAL A 61 9.11 6.90 -0.07
N ALA A 62 7.92 6.92 0.51
CA ALA A 62 7.73 7.39 1.89
C ALA A 62 8.56 6.56 2.88
N ALA A 63 8.54 5.25 2.73
CA ALA A 63 9.30 4.35 3.59
C ALA A 63 10.80 4.58 3.47
N ALA A 64 11.29 4.84 2.27
CA ALA A 64 12.70 5.12 2.04
C ALA A 64 13.13 6.44 2.67
N GLY A 65 12.22 7.41 2.77
CA GLY A 65 12.49 8.68 3.41
C GLY A 65 12.31 8.69 4.92
N GLY A 66 11.69 7.64 5.42
CA GLY A 66 11.36 7.54 6.85
C GLY A 66 12.44 6.96 7.75
#